data_f2d500102f26dd71ea741b2573e7698a
#
_entry.id   f2d500102f26dd71ea741b2573e7698a
#
_cell.length_a   1.000
_cell.length_b   1.000
_cell.length_c   1.000
_cell.angle_alpha   90.00
_cell.angle_beta   90.00
_cell.angle_gamma   90.00
#
_symmetry.space_group_name_H-M   'P 1'
#
loop_
_entity.id
_entity.type
_entity.pdbx_description
1 polymer ?
#
loop_
_entity_poly.entity_id
_entity_poly.type
_entity_poly.pdbx_seq_one_letter_code
_entity_poly.pdbx_strand_id
1 'polypeptide(L)'
;MNWLTTLFEIPSAIQAVIIICLICALGLALSKWRIRGISLGVTYVFFFGILAGAAGLKVDSQMLNYAESFGLILFVYTLGLQVGPGFMSTFRKGGTTLNLLALGVVELGTVLALVPGWTGLLPLPDMMGVLCGATTNTPALGAAQQTLKQCNMPASGAALSCAVTYAFGMVGVIVALLLVKGWLSRHEKASDDNNDDEAFIASFLVCNPAVFGHTLGEISGMDESKFVVSRLWRDGKVILPNADTRLENGDRILVITHQRQVAQLTIYFGQRDETNWNRNDVDWNALDSKLISQRILITQANINGRHLGDLQLRNRYGVNVSRVQRSGIQLVATPNLTLRMGDRVTVVGEAESIKRVATELGNVVKRLDEPNMVTIFIGIVLGLLLGSIPVFVPGIKFPVTLGLAGGPIVMGILIGAFGPRFHMVAYTTTSANLMLRSLGLSMYLACLGLDAGKDFLATVMQPQALWWIGIAMVITLVPVIIMSIVGVVCYKRSYATTAGMLCGAMANPIALEYVNDSLPGNDKASVAYATVYPLGMFLRVIIAQLIVMLWV
;
A
#
# COMPACT_ATOMS: atom_id res chain seq x y z
N MET A 1 7.06 -9.99 -50.94
CA MET A 1 6.41 -9.64 -49.65
C MET A 1 7.49 -9.51 -48.61
N ASN A 2 7.59 -8.36 -47.95
CA ASN A 2 8.60 -8.19 -46.89
C ASN A 2 8.18 -9.04 -45.69
N TRP A 3 9.10 -9.86 -45.17
CA TRP A 3 8.86 -10.72 -43.99
C TRP A 3 8.22 -9.96 -42.82
N LEU A 4 8.50 -8.66 -42.68
CA LEU A 4 7.90 -7.76 -41.70
C LEU A 4 6.39 -7.58 -41.91
N THR A 5 5.91 -7.37 -43.14
CA THR A 5 4.47 -7.21 -43.42
C THR A 5 3.73 -8.51 -43.11
N THR A 6 4.29 -9.64 -43.50
CA THR A 6 3.73 -10.97 -43.21
C THR A 6 3.62 -11.25 -41.71
N LEU A 7 4.63 -10.78 -40.92
CA LEU A 7 4.63 -10.95 -39.47
C LEU A 7 3.49 -10.20 -38.78
N PHE A 8 3.07 -9.04 -39.30
CA PHE A 8 1.99 -8.23 -38.70
C PHE A 8 0.62 -8.52 -39.26
N GLU A 9 0.54 -9.11 -40.45
CA GLU A 9 -0.73 -9.42 -41.14
C GLU A 9 -1.30 -10.79 -40.78
N ILE A 10 -0.42 -11.79 -40.51
CA ILE A 10 -0.87 -13.16 -40.25
C ILE A 10 -1.00 -13.37 -38.74
N PRO A 11 -2.21 -13.66 -38.19
CA PRO A 11 -2.41 -13.96 -36.78
C PRO A 11 -1.57 -15.17 -36.38
N SER A 12 -0.65 -14.95 -35.42
CA SER A 12 0.24 -15.99 -34.91
C SER A 12 0.64 -15.67 -33.45
N ALA A 13 1.11 -16.70 -32.72
CA ALA A 13 1.60 -16.49 -31.36
C ALA A 13 2.78 -15.49 -31.32
N ILE A 14 3.66 -15.53 -32.32
CA ILE A 14 4.79 -14.60 -32.43
C ILE A 14 4.28 -13.17 -32.62
N GLN A 15 3.32 -12.96 -33.52
CA GLN A 15 2.69 -11.67 -33.74
C GLN A 15 2.07 -11.12 -32.46
N ALA A 16 1.26 -11.94 -31.75
CA ALA A 16 0.61 -11.54 -30.50
C ALA A 16 1.63 -11.08 -29.44
N VAL A 17 2.69 -11.85 -29.22
CA VAL A 17 3.74 -11.51 -28.26
C VAL A 17 4.46 -10.23 -28.65
N ILE A 18 4.82 -10.05 -29.93
CA ILE A 18 5.50 -8.84 -30.42
C ILE A 18 4.62 -7.61 -30.19
N ILE A 19 3.33 -7.66 -30.57
CA ILE A 19 2.42 -6.51 -30.42
C ILE A 19 2.25 -6.17 -28.95
N ILE A 20 1.96 -7.15 -28.09
CA ILE A 20 1.77 -6.92 -26.65
C ILE A 20 3.05 -6.35 -26.02
N CYS A 21 4.22 -6.92 -26.33
CA CYS A 21 5.50 -6.43 -25.81
C CYS A 21 5.83 -5.01 -26.29
N LEU A 22 5.54 -4.67 -27.54
CA LEU A 22 5.74 -3.31 -28.07
C LEU A 22 4.84 -2.31 -27.35
N ILE A 23 3.56 -2.62 -27.17
CA ILE A 23 2.62 -1.78 -26.43
C ILE A 23 3.12 -1.57 -24.98
N CYS A 24 3.51 -2.65 -24.32
CA CYS A 24 4.07 -2.57 -22.96
C CYS A 24 5.35 -1.73 -22.90
N ALA A 25 6.30 -1.95 -23.82
CA ALA A 25 7.56 -1.23 -23.84
C ALA A 25 7.37 0.27 -24.08
N LEU A 26 6.54 0.65 -25.08
CA LEU A 26 6.24 2.05 -25.37
C LEU A 26 5.49 2.72 -24.21
N GLY A 27 4.47 2.06 -23.68
CA GLY A 27 3.71 2.57 -22.54
C GLY A 27 4.56 2.77 -21.29
N LEU A 28 5.42 1.78 -20.95
CA LEU A 28 6.32 1.86 -19.80
C LEU A 28 7.46 2.88 -20.02
N ALA A 29 7.92 3.07 -21.26
CA ALA A 29 8.90 4.12 -21.57
C ALA A 29 8.31 5.51 -21.28
N LEU A 30 7.07 5.76 -21.71
CA LEU A 30 6.37 7.01 -21.42
C LEU A 30 5.95 7.16 -19.96
N SER A 31 5.80 6.07 -19.21
CA SER A 31 5.44 6.13 -17.79
C SER A 31 6.43 6.94 -16.93
N LYS A 32 7.66 7.09 -17.40
CA LYS A 32 8.69 7.94 -16.79
C LYS A 32 8.52 9.44 -17.09
N TRP A 33 7.68 9.78 -18.05
CA TRP A 33 7.47 11.16 -18.45
C TRP A 33 6.48 11.84 -17.51
N ARG A 34 6.91 12.96 -16.93
CA ARG A 34 6.08 13.76 -16.02
C ARG A 34 5.70 15.07 -16.71
N ILE A 35 4.40 15.25 -16.92
CA ILE A 35 3.85 16.51 -17.46
C ILE A 35 3.38 17.34 -16.27
N ARG A 36 4.04 18.48 -16.02
CA ARG A 36 3.77 19.35 -14.85
C ARG A 36 3.80 18.60 -13.51
N GLY A 37 4.72 17.66 -13.34
CA GLY A 37 4.84 16.85 -12.12
C GLY A 37 3.92 15.63 -12.03
N ILE A 38 2.96 15.46 -12.94
CA ILE A 38 2.00 14.33 -12.96
C ILE A 38 2.44 13.32 -14.01
N SER A 39 2.51 12.03 -13.62
CA SER A 39 2.71 10.91 -14.55
C SER A 39 1.52 9.96 -14.49
N LEU A 40 1.08 9.49 -15.65
CA LEU A 40 0.05 8.45 -15.76
C LEU A 40 0.56 7.04 -15.40
N GLY A 41 1.87 6.91 -15.13
CA GLY A 41 2.47 5.64 -14.74
C GLY A 41 2.19 4.52 -15.77
N VAL A 42 1.91 3.31 -15.28
CA VAL A 42 1.63 2.13 -16.12
C VAL A 42 0.38 2.30 -16.98
N THR A 43 -0.50 3.26 -16.69
CA THR A 43 -1.72 3.52 -17.48
C THR A 43 -1.42 3.94 -18.93
N TYR A 44 -0.24 4.47 -19.20
CA TYR A 44 0.17 4.72 -20.59
C TYR A 44 0.12 3.46 -21.46
N VAL A 45 0.37 2.27 -20.87
CA VAL A 45 0.26 0.99 -21.59
C VAL A 45 -1.15 0.79 -22.15
N PHE A 46 -2.17 1.11 -21.34
CA PHE A 46 -3.57 1.03 -21.76
C PHE A 46 -3.87 1.96 -22.94
N PHE A 47 -3.43 3.22 -22.86
CA PHE A 47 -3.64 4.18 -23.96
C PHE A 47 -2.88 3.79 -25.23
N PHE A 48 -1.65 3.25 -25.11
CA PHE A 48 -0.93 2.70 -26.27
C PHE A 48 -1.63 1.49 -26.86
N GLY A 49 -2.24 0.63 -26.02
CA GLY A 49 -3.10 -0.46 -26.49
C GLY A 49 -4.28 0.07 -27.31
N ILE A 50 -4.98 1.10 -26.80
CA ILE A 50 -6.08 1.76 -27.49
C ILE A 50 -5.63 2.32 -28.85
N LEU A 51 -4.51 3.04 -28.89
CA LEU A 51 -3.96 3.58 -30.14
C LEU A 51 -3.60 2.48 -31.12
N ALA A 52 -3.03 1.38 -30.68
CA ALA A 52 -2.68 0.23 -31.49
C ALA A 52 -3.95 -0.44 -32.11
N GLY A 53 -4.99 -0.62 -31.28
CA GLY A 53 -6.29 -1.14 -31.72
C GLY A 53 -6.98 -0.21 -32.71
N ALA A 54 -6.97 1.10 -32.45
CA ALA A 54 -7.50 2.12 -33.34
C ALA A 54 -6.72 2.23 -34.66
N ALA A 55 -5.42 1.96 -34.66
CA ALA A 55 -4.59 1.85 -35.86
C ALA A 55 -4.83 0.57 -36.67
N GLY A 56 -5.73 -0.32 -36.20
CA GLY A 56 -6.13 -1.53 -36.93
C GLY A 56 -5.24 -2.75 -36.69
N LEU A 57 -4.33 -2.71 -35.67
CA LEU A 57 -3.58 -3.90 -35.28
C LEU A 57 -4.52 -4.94 -34.69
N LYS A 58 -4.50 -6.14 -35.26
CA LYS A 58 -5.35 -7.26 -34.85
C LYS A 58 -4.50 -8.39 -34.30
N VAL A 59 -4.89 -8.92 -33.17
CA VAL A 59 -4.35 -10.11 -32.54
C VAL A 59 -5.46 -11.16 -32.49
N ASP A 60 -5.10 -12.43 -32.58
CA ASP A 60 -6.05 -13.52 -32.40
C ASP A 60 -6.79 -13.40 -31.05
N SER A 61 -8.12 -13.52 -31.09
CA SER A 61 -8.96 -13.28 -29.92
C SER A 61 -8.73 -14.27 -28.79
N GLN A 62 -8.37 -15.52 -29.09
CA GLN A 62 -8.09 -16.53 -28.05
C GLN A 62 -6.76 -16.21 -27.36
N MET A 63 -5.73 -15.85 -28.13
CA MET A 63 -4.42 -15.47 -27.57
C MET A 63 -4.52 -14.18 -26.75
N LEU A 64 -5.31 -13.21 -27.22
CA LEU A 64 -5.54 -11.95 -26.51
C LEU A 64 -6.24 -12.20 -25.17
N ASN A 65 -7.32 -12.98 -25.17
CA ASN A 65 -8.04 -13.34 -23.94
C ASN A 65 -7.19 -14.14 -22.95
N TYR A 66 -6.33 -15.05 -23.44
CA TYR A 66 -5.41 -15.78 -22.59
C TYR A 66 -4.39 -14.85 -21.92
N ALA A 67 -3.74 -13.98 -22.70
CA ALA A 67 -2.76 -13.03 -22.19
C ALA A 67 -3.38 -12.03 -21.21
N GLU A 68 -4.58 -11.52 -21.52
CA GLU A 68 -5.38 -10.65 -20.64
C GLU A 68 -5.67 -11.33 -19.32
N SER A 69 -6.22 -12.54 -19.35
CA SER A 69 -6.58 -13.32 -18.17
C SER A 69 -5.36 -13.66 -17.31
N PHE A 70 -4.27 -14.12 -17.92
CA PHE A 70 -3.03 -14.45 -17.22
C PHE A 70 -2.39 -13.21 -16.58
N GLY A 71 -2.36 -12.08 -17.32
CA GLY A 71 -1.89 -10.81 -16.79
C GLY A 71 -2.71 -10.33 -15.59
N LEU A 72 -4.05 -10.42 -15.68
CA LEU A 72 -4.95 -10.06 -14.58
C LEU A 72 -4.71 -10.93 -13.35
N ILE A 73 -4.65 -12.26 -13.50
CA ILE A 73 -4.45 -13.21 -12.40
C ILE A 73 -3.13 -12.92 -11.69
N LEU A 74 -2.03 -12.77 -12.46
CA LEU A 74 -0.71 -12.48 -11.91
C LEU A 74 -0.72 -11.14 -11.15
N PHE A 75 -1.34 -10.12 -11.71
CA PHE A 75 -1.45 -8.80 -11.11
C PHE A 75 -2.23 -8.83 -9.78
N VAL A 76 -3.45 -9.40 -9.77
CA VAL A 76 -4.29 -9.39 -8.56
C VAL A 76 -3.77 -10.30 -7.46
N TYR A 77 -3.15 -11.43 -7.82
CA TYR A 77 -2.52 -12.33 -6.86
C TYR A 77 -1.32 -11.68 -6.15
N THR A 78 -0.42 -11.06 -6.93
CA THR A 78 0.75 -10.36 -6.37
C THR A 78 0.34 -9.13 -5.56
N LEU A 79 -0.74 -8.45 -5.95
CA LEU A 79 -1.36 -7.40 -5.16
C LEU A 79 -1.85 -7.94 -3.81
N GLY A 80 -2.54 -9.08 -3.80
CA GLY A 80 -2.98 -9.76 -2.59
C GLY A 80 -1.82 -10.13 -1.66
N LEU A 81 -0.72 -10.68 -2.21
CA LEU A 81 0.49 -10.99 -1.45
C LEU A 81 1.11 -9.76 -0.77
N GLN A 82 1.14 -8.63 -1.47
CA GLN A 82 1.69 -7.38 -0.93
C GLN A 82 0.85 -6.84 0.23
N VAL A 83 -0.47 -6.96 0.11
CA VAL A 83 -1.47 -6.46 1.05
C VAL A 83 -1.58 -7.34 2.30
N GLY A 84 -1.43 -8.67 2.13
CA GLY A 84 -1.70 -9.67 3.15
C GLY A 84 -1.04 -9.42 4.51
N PRO A 85 0.27 -9.14 4.61
CA PRO A 85 0.94 -8.91 5.89
C PRO A 85 0.38 -7.75 6.70
N GLY A 86 -0.09 -6.69 6.01
CA GLY A 86 -0.69 -5.50 6.62
C GLY A 86 -2.19 -5.63 6.89
N PHE A 87 -2.89 -6.54 6.21
CA PHE A 87 -4.35 -6.63 6.21
C PHE A 87 -4.94 -6.81 7.62
N MET A 88 -4.37 -7.73 8.42
CA MET A 88 -4.84 -7.95 9.79
C MET A 88 -4.49 -6.81 10.77
N SER A 89 -3.39 -6.10 10.54
CA SER A 89 -3.01 -4.96 11.38
C SER A 89 -3.91 -3.74 11.14
N THR A 90 -4.50 -3.65 9.97
CA THR A 90 -5.43 -2.60 9.55
C THR A 90 -6.70 -2.52 10.42
N PHE A 91 -7.11 -3.65 11.01
CA PHE A 91 -8.25 -3.72 11.93
C PHE A 91 -7.90 -3.46 13.40
N ARG A 92 -6.62 -3.17 13.74
CA ARG A 92 -6.23 -2.80 15.12
C ARG A 92 -6.41 -1.30 15.37
N LYS A 93 -6.37 -0.88 16.67
CA LYS A 93 -6.61 0.49 17.14
C LYS A 93 -5.90 1.54 16.26
N GLY A 94 -6.65 2.50 15.73
CA GLY A 94 -6.18 3.60 14.87
C GLY A 94 -6.51 3.44 13.38
N GLY A 95 -6.38 2.25 12.80
CA GLY A 95 -6.74 1.98 11.40
C GLY A 95 -8.24 1.83 11.14
N THR A 96 -9.01 1.44 12.15
CA THR A 96 -10.46 1.19 12.04
C THR A 96 -11.22 2.42 11.55
N THR A 97 -10.93 3.60 12.11
CA THR A 97 -11.59 4.86 11.72
C THR A 97 -11.28 5.23 10.28
N LEU A 98 -10.00 5.11 9.86
CA LEU A 98 -9.60 5.41 8.49
C LEU A 98 -10.27 4.45 7.50
N ASN A 99 -10.36 3.17 7.84
CA ASN A 99 -11.03 2.17 7.01
C ASN A 99 -12.55 2.37 6.95
N LEU A 100 -13.18 2.84 8.03
CA LEU A 100 -14.60 3.18 8.03
C LEU A 100 -14.88 4.39 7.12
N LEU A 101 -14.02 5.42 7.17
CA LEU A 101 -14.10 6.56 6.27
C LEU A 101 -13.88 6.15 4.81
N ALA A 102 -12.92 5.26 4.56
CA ALA A 102 -12.67 4.71 3.23
C ALA A 102 -13.84 3.88 2.70
N LEU A 103 -14.47 3.08 3.57
CA LEU A 103 -15.71 2.38 3.23
C LEU A 103 -16.78 3.38 2.80
N GLY A 104 -16.95 4.49 3.52
CA GLY A 104 -17.87 5.57 3.14
C GLY A 104 -17.57 6.15 1.75
N VAL A 105 -16.29 6.33 1.36
CA VAL A 105 -15.91 6.74 -0.01
C VAL A 105 -16.37 5.69 -1.04
N VAL A 106 -16.09 4.41 -0.76
CA VAL A 106 -16.42 3.30 -1.68
C VAL A 106 -17.93 3.19 -1.86
N GLU A 107 -18.67 3.15 -0.75
CA GLU A 107 -20.14 3.00 -0.77
C GLU A 107 -20.82 4.20 -1.45
N LEU A 108 -20.44 5.42 -1.07
CA LEU A 108 -21.03 6.63 -1.67
C LEU A 108 -20.75 6.70 -3.17
N GLY A 109 -19.51 6.39 -3.60
CA GLY A 109 -19.16 6.33 -5.01
C GLY A 109 -19.94 5.25 -5.77
N THR A 110 -20.15 4.09 -5.14
CA THR A 110 -20.93 2.98 -5.67
C THR A 110 -22.41 3.37 -5.84
N VAL A 111 -23.02 3.95 -4.82
CA VAL A 111 -24.43 4.41 -4.88
C VAL A 111 -24.61 5.43 -5.99
N LEU A 112 -23.71 6.42 -6.10
CA LEU A 112 -23.77 7.42 -7.18
C LEU A 112 -23.62 6.81 -8.57
N ALA A 113 -22.85 5.73 -8.71
CA ALA A 113 -22.72 5.02 -9.98
C ALA A 113 -23.96 4.19 -10.33
N LEU A 114 -24.67 3.65 -9.35
CA LEU A 114 -25.89 2.85 -9.55
C LEU A 114 -27.09 3.71 -10.02
N VAL A 115 -27.16 4.98 -9.64
CA VAL A 115 -28.27 5.87 -10.00
C VAL A 115 -28.49 5.97 -11.53
N PRO A 116 -27.47 6.23 -12.36
CA PRO A 116 -27.63 6.24 -13.83
C PRO A 116 -28.07 4.90 -14.41
N GLY A 117 -27.66 3.78 -13.80
CA GLY A 117 -28.13 2.46 -14.21
C GLY A 117 -29.60 2.24 -13.89
N TRP A 118 -30.06 2.56 -12.69
CA TRP A 118 -31.47 2.44 -12.27
C TRP A 118 -32.41 3.35 -13.05
N THR A 119 -31.94 4.54 -13.43
CA THR A 119 -32.74 5.45 -14.28
C THR A 119 -32.76 5.06 -15.77
N GLY A 120 -32.02 4.00 -16.13
CA GLY A 120 -31.91 3.58 -17.55
C GLY A 120 -31.04 4.49 -18.41
N LEU A 121 -30.34 5.46 -17.81
CA LEU A 121 -29.47 6.39 -18.53
C LEU A 121 -28.22 5.70 -19.09
N LEU A 122 -27.68 4.71 -18.34
CA LEU A 122 -26.52 3.92 -18.76
C LEU A 122 -26.83 2.42 -18.71
N PRO A 123 -26.47 1.66 -19.75
CA PRO A 123 -26.48 0.21 -19.70
C PRO A 123 -25.46 -0.30 -18.68
N LEU A 124 -25.71 -1.48 -18.08
CA LEU A 124 -24.89 -2.05 -17.02
C LEU A 124 -23.38 -2.12 -17.36
N PRO A 125 -22.95 -2.58 -18.56
CA PRO A 125 -21.52 -2.60 -18.88
C PRO A 125 -20.88 -1.21 -18.84
N ASP A 126 -21.54 -0.20 -19.42
CA ASP A 126 -21.02 1.18 -19.46
C ASP A 126 -20.95 1.78 -18.05
N MET A 127 -22.00 1.56 -17.23
CA MET A 127 -22.04 1.99 -15.84
C MET A 127 -20.86 1.42 -15.04
N MET A 128 -20.57 0.13 -15.23
CA MET A 128 -19.45 -0.53 -14.56
C MET A 128 -18.10 0.05 -15.00
N GLY A 129 -17.95 0.34 -16.28
CA GLY A 129 -16.74 0.97 -16.79
C GLY A 129 -16.57 2.41 -16.28
N VAL A 130 -17.66 3.20 -16.23
CA VAL A 130 -17.64 4.56 -15.66
C VAL A 130 -17.26 4.51 -14.17
N LEU A 131 -17.82 3.58 -13.37
CA LEU A 131 -17.44 3.40 -11.96
C LEU A 131 -15.96 3.08 -11.81
N CYS A 132 -15.45 2.11 -12.57
CA CYS A 132 -14.06 1.69 -12.51
C CYS A 132 -13.09 2.78 -12.97
N GLY A 133 -13.44 3.52 -14.02
CA GLY A 133 -12.65 4.63 -14.52
C GLY A 133 -12.63 5.82 -13.56
N ALA A 134 -13.79 6.24 -13.07
CA ALA A 134 -13.92 7.32 -12.09
C ALA A 134 -13.12 7.04 -10.80
N THR A 135 -12.99 5.78 -10.43
CA THR A 135 -12.26 5.36 -9.23
C THR A 135 -10.85 4.81 -9.51
N THR A 136 -10.38 4.94 -10.75
CA THR A 136 -9.06 4.48 -11.22
C THR A 136 -8.72 3.03 -10.87
N ASN A 137 -9.74 2.15 -10.90
CA ASN A 137 -9.63 0.79 -10.36
C ASN A 137 -9.69 -0.29 -11.47
N THR A 138 -8.53 -0.58 -12.06
CA THR A 138 -8.39 -1.61 -13.09
C THR A 138 -8.66 -3.04 -12.60
N PRO A 139 -8.34 -3.47 -11.36
CA PRO A 139 -8.76 -4.77 -10.85
C PRO A 139 -10.28 -4.94 -10.78
N ALA A 140 -11.00 -3.91 -10.36
CA ALA A 140 -12.45 -3.93 -10.32
C ALA A 140 -13.05 -4.01 -11.75
N LEU A 141 -12.43 -3.32 -12.72
CA LEU A 141 -12.81 -3.45 -14.14
C LEU A 141 -12.66 -4.90 -14.63
N GLY A 142 -11.50 -5.52 -14.37
CA GLY A 142 -11.27 -6.91 -14.74
C GLY A 142 -12.28 -7.88 -14.12
N ALA A 143 -12.61 -7.67 -12.83
CA ALA A 143 -13.63 -8.43 -12.13
C ALA A 143 -15.03 -8.23 -12.74
N ALA A 144 -15.42 -6.98 -13.04
CA ALA A 144 -16.69 -6.66 -13.68
C ALA A 144 -16.80 -7.31 -15.07
N GLN A 145 -15.76 -7.17 -15.90
CA GLN A 145 -15.73 -7.76 -17.25
C GLN A 145 -15.82 -9.28 -17.23
N GLN A 146 -15.08 -9.91 -16.31
CA GLN A 146 -15.15 -11.36 -16.12
C GLN A 146 -16.57 -11.79 -15.78
N THR A 147 -17.23 -11.09 -14.86
CA THR A 147 -18.60 -11.42 -14.42
C THR A 147 -19.61 -11.14 -15.54
N LEU A 148 -19.46 -10.05 -16.29
CA LEU A 148 -20.28 -9.79 -17.47
C LEU A 148 -20.16 -10.92 -18.49
N LYS A 149 -18.94 -11.39 -18.80
CA LYS A 149 -18.71 -12.54 -19.69
C LYS A 149 -19.39 -13.82 -19.17
N GLN A 150 -19.32 -14.09 -17.86
CA GLN A 150 -20.00 -15.23 -17.22
C GLN A 150 -21.54 -15.15 -17.32
N CYS A 151 -22.09 -13.94 -17.28
CA CYS A 151 -23.52 -13.68 -17.46
C CYS A 151 -23.94 -13.57 -18.94
N ASN A 152 -23.05 -13.92 -19.90
CA ASN A 152 -23.26 -13.78 -21.35
C ASN A 152 -23.59 -12.35 -21.80
N MET A 153 -23.07 -11.34 -21.11
CA MET A 153 -23.22 -9.94 -21.47
C MET A 153 -21.99 -9.39 -22.19
N PRO A 154 -22.13 -8.41 -23.10
CA PRO A 154 -20.99 -7.78 -23.75
C PRO A 154 -20.16 -7.00 -22.75
N ALA A 155 -18.85 -7.27 -22.68
CA ALA A 155 -17.93 -6.61 -21.77
C ALA A 155 -17.20 -5.41 -22.39
N SER A 156 -17.33 -5.18 -23.69
CA SER A 156 -16.65 -4.10 -24.43
C SER A 156 -17.04 -2.70 -23.96
N GLY A 157 -18.32 -2.47 -23.65
CA GLY A 157 -18.80 -1.20 -23.12
C GLY A 157 -18.10 -0.79 -21.81
N ALA A 158 -17.80 -1.75 -20.93
CA ALA A 158 -17.08 -1.50 -19.70
C ALA A 158 -15.62 -1.04 -19.95
N ALA A 159 -14.95 -1.61 -20.94
CA ALA A 159 -13.60 -1.19 -21.31
C ALA A 159 -13.58 0.22 -21.90
N LEU A 160 -14.50 0.49 -22.84
CA LEU A 160 -14.60 1.79 -23.52
C LEU A 160 -14.94 2.93 -22.58
N SER A 161 -15.98 2.78 -21.76
CA SER A 161 -16.39 3.80 -20.80
C SER A 161 -15.34 4.03 -19.70
N CYS A 162 -14.64 2.96 -19.28
CA CYS A 162 -13.50 3.09 -18.38
C CYS A 162 -12.36 3.88 -19.04
N ALA A 163 -12.00 3.58 -20.28
CA ALA A 163 -10.94 4.28 -21.00
C ALA A 163 -11.20 5.79 -21.10
N VAL A 164 -12.45 6.18 -21.42
CA VAL A 164 -12.85 7.59 -21.50
C VAL A 164 -12.79 8.28 -20.14
N THR A 165 -13.22 7.62 -19.08
CA THR A 165 -13.39 8.25 -17.76
C THR A 165 -12.16 8.18 -16.85
N TYR A 166 -11.22 7.28 -17.14
CA TYR A 166 -10.06 7.01 -16.29
C TYR A 166 -9.18 8.24 -16.03
N ALA A 167 -8.86 9.00 -17.07
CA ALA A 167 -8.04 10.22 -16.94
C ALA A 167 -8.74 11.26 -16.06
N PHE A 168 -10.06 11.40 -16.21
CA PHE A 168 -10.86 12.33 -15.41
C PHE A 168 -11.00 11.87 -13.96
N GLY A 169 -11.14 10.58 -13.70
CA GLY A 169 -11.11 10.01 -12.36
C GLY A 169 -9.79 10.31 -11.64
N MET A 170 -8.67 10.12 -12.33
CA MET A 170 -7.34 10.36 -11.79
C MET A 170 -7.11 11.83 -11.43
N VAL A 171 -7.39 12.74 -12.35
CA VAL A 171 -7.24 14.19 -12.15
C VAL A 171 -8.30 14.70 -11.16
N GLY A 172 -9.50 14.14 -11.20
CA GLY A 172 -10.62 14.52 -10.34
C GLY A 172 -10.31 14.41 -8.86
N VAL A 173 -9.59 13.38 -8.41
CA VAL A 173 -9.15 13.26 -7.01
C VAL A 173 -8.24 14.41 -6.61
N ILE A 174 -7.28 14.78 -7.46
CA ILE A 174 -6.35 15.89 -7.20
C ILE A 174 -7.14 17.20 -7.13
N VAL A 175 -8.07 17.43 -8.08
CA VAL A 175 -8.93 18.61 -8.09
C VAL A 175 -9.79 18.69 -6.84
N ALA A 176 -10.41 17.59 -6.42
CA ALA A 176 -11.19 17.54 -5.18
C ALA A 176 -10.35 17.92 -3.95
N LEU A 177 -9.15 17.36 -3.83
CA LEU A 177 -8.24 17.67 -2.72
C LEU A 177 -7.78 19.14 -2.75
N LEU A 178 -7.53 19.71 -3.95
CA LEU A 178 -7.21 21.13 -4.11
C LEU A 178 -8.35 22.04 -3.66
N LEU A 179 -9.60 21.74 -4.07
CA LEU A 179 -10.78 22.52 -3.73
C LEU A 179 -11.00 22.60 -2.22
N VAL A 180 -10.77 21.48 -1.51
CA VAL A 180 -11.03 21.42 -0.06
C VAL A 180 -9.82 21.82 0.79
N LYS A 181 -8.59 21.80 0.25
CA LYS A 181 -7.35 22.08 0.99
C LYS A 181 -7.40 23.41 1.74
N GLY A 182 -7.75 24.49 1.03
CA GLY A 182 -7.74 25.85 1.58
C GLY A 182 -8.79 26.04 2.70
N TRP A 183 -9.90 25.32 2.63
CA TRP A 183 -10.96 25.37 3.64
C TRP A 183 -10.64 24.46 4.81
N LEU A 184 -10.19 23.23 4.56
CA LEU A 184 -9.88 22.25 5.60
C LEU A 184 -8.67 22.65 6.44
N SER A 185 -7.62 23.22 5.84
CA SER A 185 -6.43 23.69 6.58
C SER A 185 -6.77 24.80 7.58
N ARG A 186 -7.79 25.62 7.32
CA ARG A 186 -8.26 26.64 8.27
C ARG A 186 -9.07 26.06 9.44
N HIS A 187 -9.70 24.91 9.23
CA HIS A 187 -10.52 24.22 10.24
C HIS A 187 -9.72 23.13 10.98
N GLU A 188 -8.50 22.87 10.54
CA GLU A 188 -7.57 21.99 11.24
C GLU A 188 -7.17 22.67 12.56
N LYS A 189 -7.96 22.45 13.61
CA LYS A 189 -7.49 22.69 14.97
C LYS A 189 -6.31 21.75 15.15
N ALA A 190 -5.24 22.21 15.84
CA ALA A 190 -4.09 21.38 16.19
C ALA A 190 -4.60 20.04 16.74
N SER A 191 -4.98 19.16 15.83
CA SER A 191 -5.48 17.85 16.15
C SER A 191 -4.24 17.05 16.54
N ASP A 192 -4.29 16.53 17.74
CA ASP A 192 -3.35 15.57 18.29
C ASP A 192 -3.44 14.26 17.48
N ASP A 193 -3.19 14.36 16.17
CA ASP A 193 -3.08 13.20 15.26
C ASP A 193 -1.68 12.61 15.43
N ASN A 194 -1.30 12.47 16.70
CA ASN A 194 -0.13 11.76 17.10
C ASN A 194 -0.36 10.29 16.77
N ASN A 195 0.41 9.77 15.82
CA ASN A 195 0.60 8.34 15.67
C ASN A 195 1.15 7.83 17.01
N ASP A 196 0.25 7.38 17.89
CA ASP A 196 0.54 6.93 19.24
C ASP A 196 1.57 5.79 19.30
N ASP A 197 1.87 5.17 18.16
CA ASP A 197 2.79 4.04 18.03
C ASP A 197 4.11 4.39 17.34
N GLU A 198 4.32 5.63 16.86
CA GLU A 198 5.56 6.00 16.17
C GLU A 198 6.65 6.37 17.16
N ALA A 199 7.85 5.79 16.96
CA ALA A 199 8.99 6.03 17.81
C ALA A 199 9.56 7.44 17.60
N PHE A 200 9.57 8.24 18.64
CA PHE A 200 10.15 9.57 18.73
C PHE A 200 11.45 9.53 19.54
N ILE A 201 12.48 10.24 19.08
CA ILE A 201 13.79 10.28 19.73
C ILE A 201 13.96 11.64 20.42
N ALA A 202 14.21 11.60 21.70
CA ALA A 202 14.50 12.78 22.52
C ALA A 202 15.74 12.57 23.37
N SER A 203 16.50 13.61 23.65
CA SER A 203 17.56 13.55 24.64
C SER A 203 17.21 14.40 25.87
N PHE A 204 17.63 13.91 27.02
CA PHE A 204 17.38 14.53 28.31
C PHE A 204 18.68 14.65 29.09
N LEU A 205 18.85 15.76 29.78
CA LEU A 205 19.84 15.95 30.82
C LEU A 205 19.19 15.57 32.16
N VAL A 206 19.75 14.61 32.83
CA VAL A 206 19.23 14.12 34.14
C VAL A 206 19.59 15.13 35.22
N CYS A 207 18.60 15.91 35.66
CA CYS A 207 18.74 16.93 36.67
C CYS A 207 17.73 16.75 37.83
N ASN A 208 16.81 15.80 37.73
CA ASN A 208 15.81 15.56 38.77
C ASN A 208 16.38 14.70 39.89
N PRO A 209 16.50 15.23 41.13
CA PRO A 209 17.02 14.46 42.25
C PRO A 209 16.25 13.17 42.58
N ALA A 210 14.95 13.12 42.19
CA ALA A 210 14.11 11.95 42.47
C ALA A 210 14.54 10.69 41.70
N VAL A 211 15.32 10.82 40.63
CA VAL A 211 15.81 9.67 39.85
C VAL A 211 17.28 9.33 40.12
N PHE A 212 17.99 10.11 40.94
CA PHE A 212 19.41 9.85 41.23
C PHE A 212 19.56 8.55 42.01
N GLY A 213 20.50 7.71 41.58
CA GLY A 213 20.78 6.42 42.19
C GLY A 213 19.78 5.32 41.92
N HIS A 214 18.60 5.65 41.30
CA HIS A 214 17.65 4.64 40.85
C HIS A 214 18.10 4.00 39.55
N THR A 215 17.78 2.73 39.41
CA THR A 215 18.06 1.99 38.16
C THR A 215 17.06 2.32 37.07
N LEU A 216 17.47 2.21 35.82
CA LEU A 216 16.56 2.39 34.68
C LEU A 216 15.39 1.39 34.69
N GLY A 217 15.62 0.18 35.23
CA GLY A 217 14.58 -0.83 35.43
C GLY A 217 13.52 -0.39 36.44
N GLU A 218 13.92 0.18 37.57
CA GLU A 218 13.01 0.74 38.59
C GLU A 218 12.18 1.89 37.99
N ILE A 219 12.83 2.82 37.29
CA ILE A 219 12.16 3.98 36.69
C ILE A 219 11.16 3.53 35.61
N SER A 220 11.51 2.57 34.74
CA SER A 220 10.60 2.06 33.72
C SER A 220 9.46 1.21 34.28
N GLY A 221 9.59 0.68 35.49
CA GLY A 221 8.56 -0.09 36.19
C GLY A 221 7.57 0.78 36.99
N MET A 222 7.91 2.04 37.26
CA MET A 222 7.07 2.95 38.05
C MET A 222 5.87 3.52 37.25
N ASP A 223 5.88 3.43 35.93
CA ASP A 223 4.83 4.01 35.10
C ASP A 223 4.58 3.16 33.85
N GLU A 224 3.38 3.27 33.26
CA GLU A 224 3.01 2.66 31.99
C GLU A 224 3.75 3.28 30.77
N SER A 225 4.67 4.21 31.00
CA SER A 225 5.41 4.88 29.94
C SER A 225 6.38 3.93 29.23
N LYS A 226 6.13 3.71 27.95
CA LYS A 226 6.96 2.86 27.09
C LYS A 226 8.11 3.66 26.52
N PHE A 227 9.30 3.52 27.10
CA PHE A 227 10.51 4.13 26.59
C PHE A 227 11.70 3.16 26.60
N VAL A 228 12.68 3.46 25.74
CA VAL A 228 13.95 2.72 25.68
C VAL A 228 15.10 3.72 25.71
N VAL A 229 16.00 3.60 26.68
CA VAL A 229 17.23 4.41 26.69
C VAL A 229 18.25 3.74 25.77
N SER A 230 18.57 4.41 24.68
CA SER A 230 19.48 3.91 23.64
C SER A 230 20.95 4.13 23.99
N ARG A 231 21.29 5.30 24.53
CA ARG A 231 22.64 5.72 24.89
C ARG A 231 22.61 6.58 26.16
N LEU A 232 23.69 6.52 26.93
CA LEU A 232 23.94 7.37 28.08
C LEU A 232 25.34 7.96 27.95
N TRP A 233 25.48 9.26 28.12
CA TRP A 233 26.76 9.98 28.20
C TRP A 233 27.03 10.38 29.64
N ARG A 234 28.16 9.95 30.16
CA ARG A 234 28.68 10.27 31.49
C ARG A 234 30.16 10.55 31.37
N ASP A 235 30.63 11.67 31.89
CA ASP A 235 32.04 12.08 31.88
C ASP A 235 32.68 12.00 30.47
N GLY A 236 31.94 12.40 29.44
CA GLY A 236 32.41 12.37 28.05
C GLY A 236 32.50 10.97 27.42
N LYS A 237 32.06 9.92 28.15
CA LYS A 237 32.03 8.55 27.62
C LYS A 237 30.61 8.13 27.31
N VAL A 238 30.43 7.40 26.20
CA VAL A 238 29.14 6.78 25.85
C VAL A 238 29.06 5.40 26.46
N ILE A 239 27.95 5.13 27.17
CA ILE A 239 27.66 3.87 27.82
C ILE A 239 26.37 3.31 27.18
N LEU A 240 26.35 2.00 26.93
CA LEU A 240 25.11 1.27 26.62
C LEU A 240 24.38 0.97 27.94
N PRO A 241 23.30 1.73 28.25
CA PRO A 241 22.65 1.54 29.54
C PRO A 241 21.87 0.23 29.59
N ASN A 242 21.81 -0.43 30.72
CA ASN A 242 21.00 -1.62 31.01
C ASN A 242 19.96 -1.33 32.10
N ALA A 243 19.11 -2.32 32.42
CA ALA A 243 18.10 -2.16 33.45
C ALA A 243 18.69 -1.80 34.82
N ASP A 244 19.90 -2.28 35.10
CA ASP A 244 20.62 -2.07 36.36
C ASP A 244 21.45 -0.78 36.35
N THR A 245 21.51 -0.06 35.23
CA THR A 245 22.25 1.21 35.13
C THR A 245 21.59 2.26 36.02
N ARG A 246 22.35 2.77 37.01
CA ARG A 246 21.91 3.84 37.89
C ARG A 246 22.15 5.19 37.23
N LEU A 247 21.15 6.07 37.34
CA LEU A 247 21.26 7.43 36.86
C LEU A 247 21.95 8.34 37.87
N GLU A 248 22.79 9.22 37.38
CA GLU A 248 23.52 10.22 38.14
C GLU A 248 23.20 11.63 37.66
N ASN A 249 23.46 12.62 38.51
CA ASN A 249 23.28 14.02 38.10
C ASN A 249 24.22 14.38 36.97
N GLY A 250 23.67 15.01 35.92
CA GLY A 250 24.43 15.41 34.73
C GLY A 250 24.54 14.33 33.65
N ASP A 251 24.00 13.15 33.88
CA ASP A 251 23.88 12.16 32.79
C ASP A 251 23.05 12.71 31.63
N ARG A 252 23.55 12.53 30.43
CA ARG A 252 22.78 12.83 29.22
C ARG A 252 22.29 11.52 28.62
N ILE A 253 20.97 11.38 28.46
CA ILE A 253 20.36 10.15 27.96
C ILE A 253 19.64 10.39 26.63
N LEU A 254 19.81 9.44 25.70
CA LEU A 254 19.05 9.41 24.45
C LEU A 254 17.92 8.39 24.58
N VAL A 255 16.69 8.86 24.54
CA VAL A 255 15.48 8.08 24.81
C VAL A 255 14.67 7.94 23.55
N ILE A 256 14.19 6.73 23.27
CA ILE A 256 13.23 6.43 22.23
C ILE A 256 11.90 6.12 22.92
N THR A 257 10.90 6.89 22.60
CA THR A 257 9.58 6.86 23.23
C THR A 257 8.49 7.27 22.22
N HIS A 258 7.28 7.51 22.68
CA HIS A 258 6.22 8.13 21.89
C HIS A 258 6.20 9.65 22.11
N GLN A 259 5.90 10.44 21.10
CA GLN A 259 5.94 11.90 21.18
C GLN A 259 5.12 12.46 22.34
N ARG A 260 3.96 11.88 22.64
CA ARG A 260 3.10 12.30 23.77
C ARG A 260 3.74 12.08 25.15
N GLN A 261 4.66 11.14 25.27
CA GLN A 261 5.32 10.82 26.54
C GLN A 261 6.52 11.71 26.82
N VAL A 262 6.98 12.50 25.84
CA VAL A 262 8.14 13.37 25.97
C VAL A 262 7.97 14.39 27.11
N ALA A 263 6.78 15.00 27.23
CA ALA A 263 6.49 15.96 28.30
C ALA A 263 6.58 15.31 29.68
N GLN A 264 6.04 14.11 29.83
CA GLN A 264 6.08 13.34 31.06
C GLN A 264 7.52 12.91 31.41
N LEU A 265 8.27 12.42 30.42
CA LEU A 265 9.68 12.06 30.59
C LEU A 265 10.56 13.27 30.90
N THR A 266 10.19 14.47 30.44
CA THR A 266 10.85 15.71 30.83
C THR A 266 10.69 15.97 32.33
N ILE A 267 9.51 15.69 32.90
CA ILE A 267 9.27 15.82 34.35
C ILE A 267 10.11 14.79 35.13
N TYR A 268 10.22 13.56 34.62
CA TYR A 268 10.99 12.51 35.28
C TYR A 268 12.50 12.76 35.25
N PHE A 269 13.06 13.08 34.06
CA PHE A 269 14.52 13.17 33.92
C PHE A 269 15.07 14.57 34.18
N GLY A 270 14.31 15.62 33.89
CA GLY A 270 14.70 17.00 34.11
C GLY A 270 14.65 17.83 32.82
N GLN A 271 15.79 18.24 32.29
CA GLN A 271 15.85 19.17 31.15
C GLN A 271 15.88 18.42 29.81
N ARG A 272 15.00 18.80 28.87
CA ARG A 272 15.04 18.30 27.51
C ARG A 272 16.06 19.09 26.69
N ASP A 273 16.86 18.37 25.90
CA ASP A 273 17.73 18.95 24.88
C ASP A 273 16.92 19.27 23.60
N GLU A 274 17.08 20.45 23.05
CA GLU A 274 16.37 20.90 21.85
C GLU A 274 16.88 20.28 20.53
N THR A 275 17.94 19.48 20.58
CA THR A 275 18.51 18.84 19.40
C THR A 275 17.45 17.94 18.73
N ASN A 276 17.18 18.20 17.44
CA ASN A 276 16.26 17.37 16.68
C ASN A 276 16.92 16.09 16.17
N TRP A 277 16.77 15.02 16.94
CA TRP A 277 17.31 13.69 16.63
C TRP A 277 16.47 12.89 15.63
N ASN A 278 15.31 13.40 15.20
CA ASN A 278 14.38 12.70 14.32
C ASN A 278 14.63 13.01 12.83
N ARG A 279 15.70 13.74 12.50
CA ARG A 279 16.10 14.01 11.14
C ARG A 279 16.70 12.77 10.48
N ASN A 280 16.50 12.64 9.17
CA ASN A 280 17.01 11.50 8.39
C ASN A 280 18.52 11.54 8.15
N ASP A 281 19.15 12.71 8.32
CA ASP A 281 20.57 12.99 8.05
C ASP A 281 21.48 12.88 9.28
N VAL A 282 20.96 12.40 10.42
CA VAL A 282 21.77 12.19 11.64
C VAL A 282 22.76 11.05 11.43
N ASP A 283 24.06 11.36 11.48
CA ASP A 283 25.10 10.32 11.49
C ASP A 283 25.24 9.70 12.87
N TRP A 284 24.56 8.57 13.06
CA TRP A 284 24.55 7.82 14.32
C TRP A 284 25.91 7.21 14.69
N ASN A 285 26.83 7.06 13.73
CA ASN A 285 28.15 6.46 13.95
C ASN A 285 29.19 7.53 14.33
N ALA A 286 28.94 8.79 13.96
CA ALA A 286 29.80 9.91 14.36
C ALA A 286 29.66 10.26 15.86
N LEU A 287 28.62 9.76 16.55
CA LEU A 287 28.37 10.05 17.97
C LEU A 287 29.32 9.30 18.93
N ASP A 288 29.88 8.18 18.49
CA ASP A 288 30.87 7.41 19.25
C ASP A 288 31.69 6.53 18.31
N SER A 289 33.01 6.48 18.51
CA SER A 289 33.92 5.64 17.74
C SER A 289 33.87 4.15 18.08
N LYS A 290 33.34 3.77 19.25
CA LYS A 290 33.27 2.38 19.74
C LYS A 290 31.92 1.72 19.50
N LEU A 291 30.83 2.49 19.50
CA LEU A 291 29.48 1.99 19.33
C LEU A 291 28.94 2.35 17.97
N ILE A 292 28.70 1.37 17.15
CA ILE A 292 28.05 1.54 15.85
C ILE A 292 26.56 1.27 15.92
N SER A 293 25.81 1.91 15.05
CA SER A 293 24.38 1.67 14.85
C SER A 293 24.17 1.02 13.50
N GLN A 294 23.59 -0.18 13.47
CA GLN A 294 23.33 -0.89 12.24
C GLN A 294 21.87 -1.35 12.16
N ARG A 295 21.30 -1.26 10.97
CA ARG A 295 19.97 -1.82 10.67
C ARG A 295 20.13 -3.26 10.22
N ILE A 296 19.52 -4.19 10.94
CA ILE A 296 19.52 -5.62 10.67
C ILE A 296 18.13 -6.03 10.20
N LEU A 297 18.06 -6.72 9.07
CA LEU A 297 16.82 -7.26 8.53
C LEU A 297 16.55 -8.64 9.15
N ILE A 298 15.34 -8.84 9.70
CA ILE A 298 14.94 -10.16 10.20
C ILE A 298 14.62 -11.07 9.02
N THR A 299 15.45 -12.11 8.85
CA THR A 299 15.30 -13.09 7.77
C THR A 299 15.22 -14.54 8.27
N GLN A 300 15.36 -14.77 9.58
CA GLN A 300 15.22 -16.08 10.19
C GLN A 300 13.76 -16.40 10.53
N ALA A 301 13.25 -17.54 10.04
CA ALA A 301 11.87 -17.95 10.24
C ALA A 301 11.54 -18.24 11.73
N ASN A 302 12.51 -18.70 12.51
CA ASN A 302 12.36 -19.00 13.94
C ASN A 302 12.20 -17.74 14.82
N ILE A 303 12.52 -16.56 14.29
CA ILE A 303 12.35 -15.27 14.99
C ILE A 303 10.94 -14.71 14.77
N ASN A 304 10.28 -15.14 13.69
CA ASN A 304 8.97 -14.63 13.35
C ASN A 304 7.92 -15.00 14.42
N GLY A 305 7.23 -13.99 14.96
CA GLY A 305 6.22 -14.16 16.01
C GLY A 305 6.76 -14.19 17.43
N ARG A 306 8.09 -14.16 17.65
CA ARG A 306 8.69 -14.09 19.00
C ARG A 306 8.69 -12.66 19.53
N HIS A 307 8.63 -12.51 20.85
CA HIS A 307 8.81 -11.20 21.49
C HIS A 307 10.30 -10.81 21.50
N LEU A 308 10.56 -9.52 21.33
CA LEU A 308 11.93 -8.99 21.33
C LEU A 308 12.66 -9.33 22.67
N GLY A 309 11.94 -9.27 23.79
CA GLY A 309 12.47 -9.60 25.11
C GLY A 309 12.93 -11.06 25.24
N ASP A 310 12.25 -12.00 24.56
CA ASP A 310 12.57 -13.43 24.61
C ASP A 310 13.93 -13.75 23.98
N LEU A 311 14.41 -12.89 23.08
CA LEU A 311 15.70 -13.07 22.43
C LEU A 311 16.88 -12.70 23.32
N GLN A 312 16.64 -11.93 24.38
CA GLN A 312 17.66 -11.49 25.36
C GLN A 312 18.95 -10.96 24.70
N LEU A 313 18.81 -10.26 23.55
CA LEU A 313 19.96 -9.81 22.72
C LEU A 313 20.95 -8.98 23.50
N ARG A 314 20.46 -8.23 24.48
CA ARG A 314 21.31 -7.42 25.36
C ARG A 314 22.18 -8.27 26.29
N ASN A 315 21.59 -9.26 26.96
CA ASN A 315 22.29 -10.10 27.92
C ASN A 315 23.27 -11.05 27.21
N ARG A 316 22.89 -11.53 26.02
CA ARG A 316 23.70 -12.51 25.27
C ARG A 316 24.81 -11.89 24.43
N TYR A 317 24.57 -10.68 23.90
CA TYR A 317 25.48 -10.05 22.92
C TYR A 317 25.95 -8.66 23.31
N GLY A 318 25.46 -8.07 24.40
CA GLY A 318 25.83 -6.72 24.81
C GLY A 318 25.36 -5.63 23.85
N VAL A 319 24.26 -5.85 23.14
CA VAL A 319 23.70 -4.89 22.18
C VAL A 319 22.37 -4.33 22.68
N ASN A 320 22.05 -3.12 22.28
CA ASN A 320 20.75 -2.52 22.52
C ASN A 320 19.95 -2.41 21.22
N VAL A 321 18.67 -2.82 21.27
CA VAL A 321 17.73 -2.62 20.17
C VAL A 321 16.98 -1.34 20.44
N SER A 322 17.14 -0.35 19.56
CA SER A 322 16.58 0.98 19.77
C SER A 322 15.19 1.13 19.15
N ARG A 323 15.00 0.64 17.94
CA ARG A 323 13.73 0.75 17.21
C ARG A 323 13.59 -0.35 16.17
N VAL A 324 12.36 -0.62 15.79
CA VAL A 324 12.01 -1.59 14.74
C VAL A 324 11.22 -0.88 13.65
N GLN A 325 11.69 -0.96 12.42
CA GLN A 325 10.96 -0.43 11.27
C GLN A 325 10.17 -1.56 10.60
N ARG A 326 8.85 -1.38 10.50
CA ARG A 326 7.92 -2.31 9.85
C ARG A 326 7.07 -1.57 8.83
N SER A 327 7.15 -1.96 7.57
CA SER A 327 6.37 -1.34 6.48
C SER A 327 6.46 0.21 6.46
N GLY A 328 7.65 0.76 6.74
CA GLY A 328 7.87 2.20 6.78
C GLY A 328 7.67 2.86 8.16
N ILE A 329 6.90 2.24 9.06
CA ILE A 329 6.59 2.78 10.39
C ILE A 329 7.71 2.42 11.37
N GLN A 330 8.16 3.38 12.17
CA GLN A 330 9.13 3.17 13.23
C GLN A 330 8.42 2.88 14.56
N LEU A 331 8.68 1.71 15.13
CA LEU A 331 8.11 1.23 16.39
C LEU A 331 9.16 1.32 17.49
N VAL A 332 8.72 1.63 18.73
CA VAL A 332 9.58 1.55 19.93
C VAL A 332 9.89 0.09 20.20
N ALA A 333 11.18 -0.24 20.40
CA ALA A 333 11.65 -1.60 20.61
C ALA A 333 11.42 -2.08 22.06
N THR A 334 10.15 -2.16 22.47
CA THR A 334 9.78 -2.66 23.80
C THR A 334 9.96 -4.18 23.88
N PRO A 335 10.22 -4.76 25.08
CA PRO A 335 10.37 -6.21 25.25
C PRO A 335 9.19 -7.03 24.74
N ASN A 336 7.97 -6.51 24.85
CA ASN A 336 6.74 -7.16 24.40
C ASN A 336 6.44 -6.98 22.90
N LEU A 337 7.30 -6.28 22.16
CA LEU A 337 7.13 -6.11 20.71
C LEU A 337 7.35 -7.45 20.03
N THR A 338 6.33 -7.94 19.35
CA THR A 338 6.42 -9.16 18.54
C THR A 338 7.17 -8.85 17.24
N LEU A 339 8.28 -9.51 17.01
CA LEU A 339 9.08 -9.38 15.79
C LEU A 339 8.46 -10.16 14.62
N ARG A 340 8.67 -9.63 13.43
CA ARG A 340 8.19 -10.28 12.19
C ARG A 340 9.32 -10.35 11.18
N MET A 341 9.28 -11.36 10.34
CA MET A 341 10.16 -11.39 9.18
C MET A 341 9.94 -10.16 8.31
N GLY A 342 11.03 -9.60 7.79
CA GLY A 342 10.99 -8.33 7.06
C GLY A 342 11.06 -7.07 7.92
N ASP A 343 10.99 -7.19 9.25
CA ASP A 343 11.27 -6.07 10.14
C ASP A 343 12.75 -5.66 10.03
N ARG A 344 13.01 -4.37 10.05
CA ARG A 344 14.37 -3.82 10.14
C ARG A 344 14.60 -3.34 11.57
N VAL A 345 15.46 -4.06 12.27
CA VAL A 345 15.81 -3.79 13.68
C VAL A 345 17.05 -2.90 13.72
N THR A 346 16.97 -1.75 14.37
CA THR A 346 18.14 -0.89 14.59
C THR A 346 18.83 -1.31 15.87
N VAL A 347 20.02 -1.89 15.71
CA VAL A 347 20.86 -2.43 16.80
C VAL A 347 22.04 -1.51 17.03
N VAL A 348 22.33 -1.22 18.30
CA VAL A 348 23.46 -0.38 18.74
C VAL A 348 24.38 -1.24 19.62
N GLY A 349 25.66 -1.25 19.32
CA GLY A 349 26.64 -2.04 20.06
C GLY A 349 28.01 -2.05 19.38
N GLU A 350 28.92 -2.88 19.90
CA GLU A 350 30.23 -3.10 19.28
C GLU A 350 30.08 -3.87 17.94
N ALA A 351 30.95 -3.60 16.97
CA ALA A 351 30.89 -4.17 15.63
C ALA A 351 30.82 -5.71 15.60
N GLU A 352 31.60 -6.38 16.45
CA GLU A 352 31.61 -7.85 16.54
C GLU A 352 30.32 -8.42 17.16
N SER A 353 29.76 -7.73 18.16
CA SER A 353 28.48 -8.09 18.77
C SER A 353 27.34 -7.97 17.77
N ILE A 354 27.34 -6.89 17.00
CA ILE A 354 26.32 -6.66 15.94
C ILE A 354 26.41 -7.72 14.85
N LYS A 355 27.60 -8.17 14.45
CA LYS A 355 27.74 -9.27 13.48
C LYS A 355 27.13 -10.57 13.99
N ARG A 356 27.33 -10.91 15.29
CA ARG A 356 26.73 -12.11 15.92
C ARG A 356 25.20 -12.01 15.93
N VAL A 357 24.67 -10.85 16.31
CA VAL A 357 23.21 -10.59 16.28
C VAL A 357 22.67 -10.64 14.85
N ALA A 358 23.41 -10.12 13.88
CA ALA A 358 23.04 -10.19 12.48
C ALA A 358 22.92 -11.64 11.99
N THR A 359 23.79 -12.53 12.46
CA THR A 359 23.72 -13.96 12.14
C THR A 359 22.49 -14.62 12.80
N GLU A 360 22.16 -14.28 14.05
CA GLU A 360 21.00 -14.83 14.75
C GLU A 360 19.67 -14.33 14.16
N LEU A 361 19.58 -13.05 13.84
CA LEU A 361 18.38 -12.46 13.22
C LEU A 361 18.28 -12.77 11.71
N GLY A 362 19.40 -13.20 11.12
CA GLY A 362 19.48 -13.64 9.73
C GLY A 362 20.25 -12.68 8.83
N ASN A 363 19.92 -11.41 8.78
CA ASN A 363 20.52 -10.33 7.96
C ASN A 363 21.15 -10.76 6.61
N VAL A 364 20.74 -11.91 6.08
CA VAL A 364 21.24 -12.49 4.83
C VAL A 364 20.33 -12.01 3.73
N VAL A 365 20.65 -10.84 3.16
CA VAL A 365 19.95 -10.30 1.99
C VAL A 365 19.89 -11.34 0.87
N LYS A 366 20.94 -12.12 0.68
CA LYS A 366 20.98 -13.22 -0.31
C LYS A 366 19.89 -14.29 -0.14
N ARG A 367 19.40 -14.58 1.07
CA ARG A 367 18.30 -15.53 1.27
C ARG A 367 16.94 -15.00 0.85
N LEU A 368 16.82 -13.68 0.72
CA LEU A 368 15.64 -12.99 0.20
C LEU A 368 15.73 -12.74 -1.30
N ASP A 369 16.91 -12.96 -1.91
CA ASP A 369 17.14 -12.68 -3.34
C ASP A 369 16.59 -13.79 -4.25
N GLU A 370 16.32 -15.00 -3.72
CA GLU A 370 15.69 -16.06 -4.49
C GLU A 370 14.18 -16.10 -4.20
N PRO A 371 13.33 -15.58 -5.12
CA PRO A 371 11.89 -15.66 -4.95
C PRO A 371 11.42 -17.12 -5.01
N ASN A 372 10.63 -17.54 -4.04
CA ASN A 372 10.06 -18.90 -4.06
C ASN A 372 8.92 -18.97 -5.09
N MET A 373 9.27 -19.25 -6.34
CA MET A 373 8.33 -19.36 -7.45
C MET A 373 7.28 -20.46 -7.23
N VAL A 374 7.65 -21.54 -6.53
CA VAL A 374 6.72 -22.65 -6.22
C VAL A 374 5.54 -22.17 -5.42
N THR A 375 5.77 -21.37 -4.39
CA THR A 375 4.68 -20.79 -3.56
C THR A 375 3.79 -19.86 -4.37
N ILE A 376 4.36 -19.10 -5.33
CA ILE A 376 3.59 -18.22 -6.21
C ILE A 376 2.65 -19.03 -7.09
N PHE A 377 3.16 -20.05 -7.79
CA PHE A 377 2.34 -20.87 -8.69
C PHE A 377 1.28 -21.68 -7.92
N ILE A 378 1.65 -22.30 -6.79
CA ILE A 378 0.68 -23.01 -5.94
C ILE A 378 -0.40 -22.03 -5.45
N GLY A 379 -0.02 -20.83 -5.02
CA GLY A 379 -0.96 -19.82 -4.58
C GLY A 379 -1.92 -19.34 -5.68
N ILE A 380 -1.43 -19.19 -6.90
CA ILE A 380 -2.28 -18.89 -8.06
C ILE A 380 -3.27 -20.03 -8.32
N VAL A 381 -2.80 -21.28 -8.33
CA VAL A 381 -3.68 -22.45 -8.51
C VAL A 381 -4.75 -22.52 -7.43
N LEU A 382 -4.37 -22.39 -6.15
CA LEU A 382 -5.32 -22.36 -5.04
C LEU A 382 -6.30 -21.17 -5.15
N GLY A 383 -5.82 -20.03 -5.60
CA GLY A 383 -6.64 -18.84 -5.86
C GLY A 383 -7.69 -19.09 -6.96
N LEU A 384 -7.29 -19.72 -8.05
CA LEU A 384 -8.21 -20.07 -9.14
C LEU A 384 -9.22 -21.12 -8.72
N LEU A 385 -8.79 -22.14 -7.96
CA LEU A 385 -9.71 -23.13 -7.39
C LEU A 385 -10.71 -22.46 -6.45
N LEU A 386 -10.26 -21.57 -5.55
CA LEU A 386 -11.15 -20.80 -4.68
C LEU A 386 -12.10 -19.92 -5.50
N GLY A 387 -11.59 -19.28 -6.55
CA GLY A 387 -12.36 -18.43 -7.46
C GLY A 387 -13.43 -19.18 -8.23
N SER A 388 -13.24 -20.47 -8.46
CA SER A 388 -14.15 -21.32 -9.22
C SER A 388 -15.24 -21.99 -8.35
N ILE A 389 -15.19 -21.85 -7.02
CA ILE A 389 -16.20 -22.45 -6.13
C ILE A 389 -17.56 -21.78 -6.37
N PRO A 390 -18.58 -22.53 -6.82
CA PRO A 390 -19.91 -21.97 -6.99
C PRO A 390 -20.63 -21.86 -5.66
N VAL A 391 -21.02 -20.64 -5.29
CA VAL A 391 -21.82 -20.38 -4.08
C VAL A 391 -23.24 -20.06 -4.51
N PHE A 392 -24.19 -20.87 -4.05
CA PHE A 392 -25.61 -20.65 -4.32
C PHE A 392 -26.19 -19.71 -3.27
N VAL A 393 -26.59 -18.51 -3.71
CA VAL A 393 -27.21 -17.50 -2.84
C VAL A 393 -28.72 -17.49 -3.12
N PRO A 394 -29.59 -17.64 -2.09
CA PRO A 394 -31.03 -17.56 -2.27
C PRO A 394 -31.43 -16.24 -2.94
N GLY A 395 -32.20 -16.32 -4.02
CA GLY A 395 -32.66 -15.15 -4.79
C GLY A 395 -31.78 -14.80 -6.01
N ILE A 396 -30.63 -15.41 -6.19
CA ILE A 396 -29.77 -15.25 -7.38
C ILE A 396 -29.92 -16.50 -8.27
N LYS A 397 -30.22 -16.29 -9.56
CA LYS A 397 -30.49 -17.37 -10.52
C LYS A 397 -29.24 -18.18 -10.91
N PHE A 398 -28.06 -17.62 -10.70
CA PHE A 398 -26.78 -18.23 -11.10
C PHE A 398 -25.88 -18.42 -9.88
N PRO A 399 -25.01 -19.46 -9.88
CA PRO A 399 -24.04 -19.62 -8.82
C PRO A 399 -23.03 -18.46 -8.83
N VAL A 400 -22.87 -17.82 -7.70
CA VAL A 400 -21.91 -16.73 -7.49
C VAL A 400 -20.50 -17.32 -7.36
N THR A 401 -19.54 -16.88 -8.16
CA THR A 401 -18.14 -17.27 -8.07
C THR A 401 -17.26 -16.03 -7.87
N LEU A 402 -16.15 -16.17 -7.15
CA LEU A 402 -15.19 -15.07 -7.03
C LEU A 402 -14.42 -14.79 -8.36
N GLY A 403 -14.45 -15.73 -9.28
CA GLY A 403 -13.85 -15.61 -10.61
C GLY A 403 -12.32 -15.48 -10.63
N LEU A 404 -11.79 -15.11 -11.81
CA LEU A 404 -10.34 -15.01 -12.07
C LEU A 404 -9.65 -13.87 -11.32
N ALA A 405 -10.38 -12.87 -10.85
CA ALA A 405 -9.81 -11.75 -10.10
C ALA A 405 -9.99 -11.93 -8.58
N GLY A 406 -11.21 -12.28 -8.13
CA GLY A 406 -11.54 -12.36 -6.71
C GLY A 406 -10.86 -13.53 -5.99
N GLY A 407 -10.82 -14.72 -6.58
CA GLY A 407 -10.17 -15.87 -5.98
C GLY A 407 -8.67 -15.66 -5.72
N PRO A 408 -7.88 -15.30 -6.75
CA PRO A 408 -6.45 -15.05 -6.59
C PRO A 408 -6.11 -13.91 -5.62
N ILE A 409 -6.87 -12.81 -5.58
CA ILE A 409 -6.58 -11.73 -4.62
C ILE A 409 -6.81 -12.17 -3.18
N VAL A 410 -7.90 -12.92 -2.90
CA VAL A 410 -8.19 -13.46 -1.58
C VAL A 410 -7.10 -14.44 -1.15
N MET A 411 -6.72 -15.38 -2.03
CA MET A 411 -5.66 -16.34 -1.74
C MET A 411 -4.31 -15.65 -1.53
N GLY A 412 -4.00 -14.63 -2.33
CA GLY A 412 -2.80 -13.79 -2.15
C GLY A 412 -2.77 -13.13 -0.77
N ILE A 413 -3.89 -12.54 -0.31
CA ILE A 413 -4.02 -11.97 1.03
C ILE A 413 -3.82 -13.03 2.11
N LEU A 414 -4.45 -14.21 1.97
CA LEU A 414 -4.33 -15.31 2.93
C LEU A 414 -2.89 -15.83 3.03
N ILE A 415 -2.23 -16.07 1.91
CA ILE A 415 -0.84 -16.52 1.88
C ILE A 415 0.09 -15.43 2.40
N GLY A 416 -0.13 -14.17 2.04
CA GLY A 416 0.64 -13.04 2.57
C GLY A 416 0.50 -12.87 4.08
N ALA A 417 -0.71 -13.09 4.63
CA ALA A 417 -0.98 -12.94 6.05
C ALA A 417 -0.55 -14.15 6.89
N PHE A 418 -0.82 -15.37 6.40
CA PHE A 418 -0.69 -16.61 7.17
C PHE A 418 0.37 -17.58 6.62
N GLY A 419 0.86 -17.38 5.39
CA GLY A 419 1.84 -18.26 4.75
C GLY A 419 3.05 -18.60 5.62
N PRO A 420 3.63 -17.64 6.36
CA PRO A 420 4.74 -17.93 7.27
C PRO A 420 4.44 -18.97 8.35
N ARG A 421 3.16 -19.11 8.77
CA ARG A 421 2.75 -20.13 9.77
C ARG A 421 2.73 -21.54 9.20
N PHE A 422 2.52 -21.68 7.89
CA PHE A 422 2.45 -22.96 7.20
C PHE A 422 3.74 -23.32 6.45
N HIS A 423 4.86 -22.66 6.78
CA HIS A 423 6.13 -22.80 6.07
C HIS A 423 6.04 -22.48 4.55
N MET A 424 4.92 -21.96 4.10
CA MET A 424 4.75 -21.39 2.77
C MET A 424 5.36 -19.99 2.78
N VAL A 425 6.67 -19.94 2.67
CA VAL A 425 7.42 -18.69 2.66
C VAL A 425 7.23 -18.05 1.29
N ALA A 426 6.18 -17.27 1.12
CA ALA A 426 5.99 -16.41 -0.05
C ALA A 426 6.88 -15.16 0.06
N TYR A 427 8.16 -15.35 0.43
CA TYR A 427 9.14 -14.27 0.37
C TYR A 427 9.57 -14.09 -1.08
N THR A 428 8.81 -13.27 -1.76
CA THR A 428 9.35 -12.48 -2.85
C THR A 428 9.96 -11.23 -2.24
N THR A 429 11.17 -10.88 -2.66
CA THR A 429 11.69 -9.53 -2.37
C THR A 429 10.63 -8.52 -2.80
N THR A 430 10.51 -7.41 -2.10
CA THR A 430 9.58 -6.35 -2.49
C THR A 430 9.76 -6.00 -3.97
N SER A 431 11.00 -6.00 -4.48
CA SER A 431 11.33 -5.76 -5.88
C SER A 431 10.78 -6.83 -6.82
N ALA A 432 10.90 -8.12 -6.48
CA ALA A 432 10.38 -9.22 -7.30
C ALA A 432 8.84 -9.20 -7.35
N ASN A 433 8.18 -8.92 -6.23
CA ASN A 433 6.72 -8.80 -6.19
C ASN A 433 6.23 -7.59 -7.01
N LEU A 434 6.90 -6.45 -6.91
CA LEU A 434 6.61 -5.27 -7.72
C LEU A 434 6.84 -5.54 -9.21
N MET A 435 7.90 -6.28 -9.57
CA MET A 435 8.17 -6.67 -10.95
C MET A 435 7.07 -7.57 -11.53
N LEU A 436 6.68 -8.63 -10.81
CA LEU A 436 5.59 -9.53 -11.22
C LEU A 436 4.26 -8.79 -11.32
N ARG A 437 3.96 -7.92 -10.36
CA ARG A 437 2.78 -7.06 -10.38
C ARG A 437 2.77 -6.15 -11.60
N SER A 438 3.88 -5.47 -11.89
CA SER A 438 4.00 -4.57 -13.04
C SER A 438 3.89 -5.33 -14.36
N LEU A 439 4.49 -6.51 -14.46
CA LEU A 439 4.39 -7.38 -15.64
C LEU A 439 2.94 -7.78 -15.88
N GLY A 440 2.26 -8.33 -14.85
CA GLY A 440 0.87 -8.74 -14.96
C GLY A 440 -0.05 -7.58 -15.33
N LEU A 441 0.10 -6.43 -14.66
CA LEU A 441 -0.69 -5.23 -14.93
C LEU A 441 -0.46 -4.70 -16.35
N SER A 442 0.79 -4.64 -16.81
CA SER A 442 1.12 -4.16 -18.17
C SER A 442 0.54 -5.07 -19.23
N MET A 443 0.67 -6.40 -19.10
CA MET A 443 0.06 -7.35 -20.02
C MET A 443 -1.46 -7.20 -20.07
N TYR A 444 -2.11 -7.15 -18.91
CA TYR A 444 -3.56 -6.95 -18.79
C TYR A 444 -4.00 -5.67 -19.50
N LEU A 445 -3.35 -4.52 -19.18
CA LEU A 445 -3.70 -3.23 -19.75
C LEU A 445 -3.43 -3.13 -21.26
N ALA A 446 -2.35 -3.76 -21.75
CA ALA A 446 -2.05 -3.81 -23.18
C ALA A 446 -3.15 -4.55 -23.96
N CYS A 447 -3.56 -5.73 -23.48
CA CYS A 447 -4.60 -6.54 -24.12
C CYS A 447 -5.96 -5.85 -24.05
N LEU A 448 -6.32 -5.32 -22.89
CA LEU A 448 -7.56 -4.58 -22.67
C LEU A 448 -7.63 -3.34 -23.57
N GLY A 449 -6.53 -2.58 -23.69
CA GLY A 449 -6.44 -1.41 -24.54
C GLY A 449 -6.57 -1.75 -26.02
N LEU A 450 -5.91 -2.82 -26.46
CA LEU A 450 -5.95 -3.27 -27.85
C LEU A 450 -7.36 -3.69 -28.26
N ASP A 451 -8.10 -4.38 -27.39
CA ASP A 451 -9.49 -4.77 -27.66
C ASP A 451 -10.43 -3.56 -27.67
N ALA A 452 -10.30 -2.66 -26.68
CA ALA A 452 -11.10 -1.45 -26.60
C ALA A 452 -10.81 -0.46 -27.76
N GLY A 453 -9.59 -0.47 -28.29
CA GLY A 453 -9.13 0.49 -29.29
C GLY A 453 -9.91 0.44 -30.62
N LYS A 454 -10.45 -0.72 -30.96
CA LYS A 454 -11.21 -0.92 -32.24
C LYS A 454 -12.38 0.07 -32.37
N ASP A 455 -13.08 0.31 -31.26
CA ASP A 455 -14.31 1.14 -31.26
C ASP A 455 -14.12 2.49 -30.53
N PHE A 456 -12.92 2.74 -29.99
CA PHE A 456 -12.65 3.87 -29.09
C PHE A 456 -12.91 5.24 -29.74
N LEU A 457 -12.35 5.48 -30.95
CA LEU A 457 -12.51 6.77 -31.65
C LEU A 457 -13.96 7.05 -32.00
N ALA A 458 -14.68 6.02 -32.49
CA ALA A 458 -16.09 6.14 -32.82
C ALA A 458 -16.94 6.45 -31.57
N THR A 459 -16.59 5.86 -30.43
CA THR A 459 -17.30 6.04 -29.15
C THR A 459 -17.04 7.40 -28.53
N VAL A 460 -15.78 7.86 -28.49
CA VAL A 460 -15.42 9.16 -27.91
C VAL A 460 -16.06 10.34 -28.62
N MET A 461 -16.29 10.20 -29.92
CA MET A 461 -16.97 11.22 -30.74
C MET A 461 -18.49 11.28 -30.54
N GLN A 462 -19.08 10.33 -29.82
CA GLN A 462 -20.51 10.32 -29.53
C GLN A 462 -20.86 11.22 -28.32
N PRO A 463 -22.05 11.84 -28.32
CA PRO A 463 -22.53 12.63 -27.18
C PRO A 463 -22.56 11.84 -25.86
N GLN A 464 -22.66 10.52 -25.94
CA GLN A 464 -22.68 9.61 -24.81
C GLN A 464 -21.39 9.68 -23.97
N ALA A 465 -20.23 9.90 -24.60
CA ALA A 465 -18.95 10.05 -23.89
C ALA A 465 -18.94 11.24 -22.91
N LEU A 466 -19.62 12.33 -23.27
CA LEU A 466 -19.76 13.50 -22.38
C LEU A 466 -20.56 13.16 -21.10
N TRP A 467 -21.60 12.34 -21.23
CA TRP A 467 -22.37 11.84 -20.08
C TRP A 467 -21.52 10.96 -19.19
N TRP A 468 -20.70 10.07 -19.76
CA TRP A 468 -19.77 9.24 -18.99
C TRP A 468 -18.79 10.10 -18.19
N ILE A 469 -18.20 11.12 -18.81
CA ILE A 469 -17.27 12.06 -18.15
C ILE A 469 -17.98 12.82 -17.02
N GLY A 470 -19.17 13.36 -17.27
CA GLY A 470 -19.95 14.10 -16.27
C GLY A 470 -20.27 13.23 -15.06
N ILE A 471 -20.76 12.02 -15.28
CA ILE A 471 -21.08 11.05 -14.22
C ILE A 471 -19.81 10.64 -13.48
N ALA A 472 -18.71 10.36 -14.19
CA ALA A 472 -17.43 10.01 -13.58
C ALA A 472 -16.91 11.12 -12.65
N MET A 473 -17.01 12.37 -13.07
CA MET A 473 -16.63 13.52 -12.24
C MET A 473 -17.47 13.59 -10.95
N VAL A 474 -18.76 13.33 -11.02
CA VAL A 474 -19.64 13.27 -9.83
C VAL A 474 -19.20 12.13 -8.90
N ILE A 475 -18.98 10.92 -9.44
CA ILE A 475 -18.54 9.74 -8.68
C ILE A 475 -17.17 9.99 -8.01
N THR A 476 -16.30 10.77 -8.63
CA THR A 476 -14.97 11.09 -8.08
C THR A 476 -15.03 12.23 -7.08
N LEU A 477 -15.62 13.38 -7.46
CA LEU A 477 -15.55 14.61 -6.64
C LEU A 477 -16.41 14.51 -5.38
N VAL A 478 -17.66 14.05 -5.51
CA VAL A 478 -18.63 14.09 -4.40
C VAL A 478 -18.19 13.25 -3.20
N PRO A 479 -17.82 11.96 -3.35
CA PRO A 479 -17.35 11.15 -2.24
C PRO A 479 -16.07 11.71 -1.60
N VAL A 480 -15.12 12.17 -2.42
CA VAL A 480 -13.85 12.72 -1.92
C VAL A 480 -14.09 14.00 -1.12
N ILE A 481 -14.93 14.92 -1.61
CA ILE A 481 -15.24 16.18 -0.90
C ILE A 481 -16.00 15.90 0.41
N ILE A 482 -17.07 15.09 0.36
CA ILE A 482 -17.88 14.78 1.55
C ILE A 482 -17.02 14.11 2.62
N MET A 483 -16.27 13.08 2.24
CA MET A 483 -15.47 12.31 3.21
C MET A 483 -14.23 13.06 3.68
N SER A 484 -13.74 14.06 2.91
CA SER A 484 -12.75 15.04 3.41
C SER A 484 -13.28 15.83 4.58
N ILE A 485 -14.49 16.39 4.40
CA ILE A 485 -15.16 17.20 5.44
C ILE A 485 -15.42 16.34 6.68
N VAL A 486 -15.98 15.15 6.50
CA VAL A 486 -16.25 14.21 7.60
C VAL A 486 -14.96 13.83 8.33
N GLY A 487 -13.89 13.52 7.62
CA GLY A 487 -12.59 13.15 8.21
C GLY A 487 -11.99 14.26 9.07
N VAL A 488 -11.96 15.48 8.57
CA VAL A 488 -11.34 16.62 9.29
C VAL A 488 -12.26 17.20 10.35
N VAL A 489 -13.54 17.43 10.04
CA VAL A 489 -14.46 18.12 10.95
C VAL A 489 -15.05 17.19 12.01
N CYS A 490 -15.57 16.01 11.60
CA CYS A 490 -16.24 15.09 12.52
C CYS A 490 -15.22 14.22 13.30
N TYR A 491 -14.24 13.66 12.59
CA TYR A 491 -13.24 12.78 13.21
C TYR A 491 -11.97 13.50 13.64
N LYS A 492 -11.86 14.82 13.42
CA LYS A 492 -10.72 15.68 13.80
C LYS A 492 -9.36 15.16 13.34
N ARG A 493 -9.33 14.49 12.17
CA ARG A 493 -8.08 14.01 11.58
C ARG A 493 -7.35 15.12 10.85
N SER A 494 -6.01 15.04 10.80
CA SER A 494 -5.24 16.02 10.04
C SER A 494 -5.57 15.94 8.55
N TYR A 495 -5.41 17.06 7.83
CA TYR A 495 -5.59 17.10 6.38
C TYR A 495 -4.68 16.08 5.68
N ALA A 496 -3.41 15.96 6.11
CA ALA A 496 -2.47 15.00 5.54
C ALA A 496 -2.97 13.55 5.66
N THR A 497 -3.43 13.14 6.85
CA THR A 497 -3.97 11.80 7.11
C THR A 497 -5.25 11.56 6.29
N THR A 498 -6.14 12.55 6.24
CA THR A 498 -7.40 12.44 5.50
C THR A 498 -7.15 12.38 3.99
N ALA A 499 -6.28 13.22 3.45
CA ALA A 499 -5.91 13.20 2.04
C ALA A 499 -5.26 11.87 1.63
N GLY A 500 -4.34 11.34 2.45
CA GLY A 500 -3.73 10.02 2.22
C GLY A 500 -4.77 8.89 2.24
N MET A 501 -5.71 8.91 3.19
CA MET A 501 -6.83 7.97 3.28
C MET A 501 -7.70 8.03 2.01
N LEU A 502 -8.03 9.21 1.52
CA LEU A 502 -8.84 9.39 0.31
C LEU A 502 -8.11 8.87 -0.94
N CYS A 503 -6.82 9.18 -1.07
CA CYS A 503 -5.99 8.62 -2.14
C CYS A 503 -5.96 7.09 -2.09
N GLY A 504 -5.89 6.50 -0.89
CA GLY A 504 -5.93 5.05 -0.68
C GLY A 504 -7.29 4.44 -1.04
N ALA A 505 -8.39 5.05 -0.59
CA ALA A 505 -9.76 4.62 -0.92
C ALA A 505 -10.06 4.70 -2.42
N MET A 506 -9.49 5.70 -3.11
CA MET A 506 -9.62 5.87 -4.57
C MET A 506 -8.55 5.09 -5.36
N ALA A 507 -7.70 4.33 -4.68
CA ALA A 507 -6.60 3.56 -5.29
C ALA A 507 -5.68 4.41 -6.20
N ASN A 508 -5.49 5.68 -5.87
CA ASN A 508 -4.81 6.68 -6.69
C ASN A 508 -3.43 7.06 -6.12
N PRO A 509 -2.34 6.36 -6.51
CA PRO A 509 -0.99 6.67 -6.03
C PRO A 509 -0.46 8.01 -6.57
N ILE A 510 -0.98 8.49 -7.71
CA ILE A 510 -0.56 9.75 -8.34
C ILE A 510 -1.06 10.92 -7.49
N ALA A 511 -2.32 10.86 -7.04
CA ALA A 511 -2.85 11.84 -6.11
C ALA A 511 -2.07 11.83 -4.77
N LEU A 512 -1.62 10.65 -4.29
CA LEU A 512 -0.77 10.56 -3.11
C LEU A 512 0.59 11.24 -3.32
N GLU A 513 1.23 11.03 -4.48
CA GLU A 513 2.50 11.70 -4.82
C GLU A 513 2.32 13.22 -4.78
N TYR A 514 1.24 13.72 -5.38
CA TYR A 514 0.89 15.14 -5.31
C TYR A 514 0.70 15.65 -3.85
N VAL A 515 0.02 14.87 -3.00
CA VAL A 515 -0.17 15.23 -1.57
C VAL A 515 1.18 15.28 -0.85
N ASN A 516 2.05 14.28 -1.05
CA ASN A 516 3.38 14.24 -0.43
C ASN A 516 4.27 15.42 -0.88
N ASP A 517 4.24 15.75 -2.17
CA ASP A 517 4.97 16.90 -2.71
C ASP A 517 4.45 18.24 -2.16
N SER A 518 3.14 18.31 -1.87
CA SER A 518 2.50 19.51 -1.31
C SER A 518 2.67 19.68 0.20
N LEU A 519 3.16 18.63 0.90
CA LEU A 519 3.37 18.58 2.35
C LEU A 519 4.74 17.94 2.67
N PRO A 520 5.86 18.56 2.27
CA PRO A 520 7.17 17.97 2.40
C PRO A 520 7.52 17.70 3.87
N GLY A 521 8.09 16.51 4.14
CA GLY A 521 8.48 16.06 5.48
C GLY A 521 7.34 15.49 6.33
N ASN A 522 6.14 15.28 5.75
CA ASN A 522 5.00 14.70 6.44
C ASN A 522 4.62 13.34 5.83
N ASP A 523 5.01 12.25 6.49
CA ASP A 523 4.73 10.88 6.03
C ASP A 523 3.31 10.39 6.35
N LYS A 524 2.49 11.18 7.06
CA LYS A 524 1.13 10.79 7.51
C LYS A 524 0.22 10.40 6.34
N ALA A 525 0.33 11.08 5.20
CA ALA A 525 -0.44 10.77 4.02
C ALA A 525 -0.09 9.38 3.46
N SER A 526 1.19 9.06 3.36
CA SER A 526 1.67 7.76 2.89
C SER A 526 1.26 6.61 3.81
N VAL A 527 1.31 6.84 5.14
CA VAL A 527 0.87 5.86 6.15
C VAL A 527 -0.64 5.62 6.06
N ALA A 528 -1.44 6.67 5.99
CA ALA A 528 -2.89 6.56 5.86
C ALA A 528 -3.30 5.85 4.55
N TYR A 529 -2.64 6.19 3.43
CA TYR A 529 -2.80 5.49 2.16
C TYR A 529 -2.53 3.98 2.30
N ALA A 530 -1.37 3.62 2.84
CA ALA A 530 -0.98 2.22 3.01
C ALA A 530 -1.93 1.44 3.93
N THR A 531 -2.54 2.11 4.90
CA THR A 531 -3.52 1.52 5.83
C THR A 531 -4.84 1.18 5.13
N VAL A 532 -5.30 2.05 4.23
CA VAL A 532 -6.65 1.99 3.63
C VAL A 532 -6.68 1.28 2.29
N TYR A 533 -5.64 1.49 1.47
CA TYR A 533 -5.55 0.97 0.09
C TYR A 533 -5.89 -0.54 -0.03
N PRO A 534 -5.39 -1.43 0.86
CA PRO A 534 -5.67 -2.86 0.79
C PRO A 534 -7.17 -3.19 0.85
N LEU A 535 -7.85 -2.61 1.84
CA LEU A 535 -9.27 -2.85 2.06
C LEU A 535 -10.12 -2.21 0.95
N GLY A 536 -9.80 -0.98 0.58
CA GLY A 536 -10.50 -0.26 -0.49
C GLY A 536 -10.43 -0.99 -1.83
N MET A 537 -9.25 -1.52 -2.17
CA MET A 537 -9.04 -2.29 -3.39
C MET A 537 -9.83 -3.60 -3.38
N PHE A 538 -9.75 -4.36 -2.28
CA PHE A 538 -10.50 -5.61 -2.10
C PHE A 538 -12.01 -5.40 -2.22
N LEU A 539 -12.55 -4.41 -1.50
CA LEU A 539 -13.98 -4.13 -1.51
C LEU A 539 -14.48 -3.74 -2.91
N ARG A 540 -13.75 -2.91 -3.65
CA ARG A 540 -14.16 -2.51 -5.01
C ARG A 540 -14.21 -3.68 -5.98
N VAL A 541 -13.29 -4.63 -5.88
CA VAL A 541 -13.30 -5.86 -6.70
C VAL A 541 -14.56 -6.68 -6.40
N ILE A 542 -14.86 -6.90 -5.12
CA ILE A 542 -16.05 -7.68 -4.70
C ILE A 542 -17.35 -6.94 -5.07
N ILE A 543 -17.44 -5.64 -4.80
CA ILE A 543 -18.62 -4.82 -5.13
C ILE A 543 -18.88 -4.83 -6.64
N ALA A 544 -17.84 -4.72 -7.47
CA ALA A 544 -17.99 -4.76 -8.92
C ALA A 544 -18.60 -6.09 -9.41
N GLN A 545 -18.16 -7.21 -8.84
CA GLN A 545 -18.75 -8.53 -9.14
C GLN A 545 -20.20 -8.62 -8.65
N LEU A 546 -20.45 -8.21 -7.40
CA LEU A 546 -21.79 -8.28 -6.81
C LEU A 546 -22.81 -7.42 -7.58
N ILE A 547 -22.43 -6.21 -7.99
CA ILE A 547 -23.33 -5.35 -8.79
C ILE A 547 -23.74 -6.07 -10.07
N VAL A 548 -22.79 -6.62 -10.83
CA VAL A 548 -23.12 -7.33 -12.08
C VAL A 548 -24.01 -8.53 -11.81
N MET A 549 -23.72 -9.32 -10.77
CA MET A 549 -24.48 -10.51 -10.42
C MET A 549 -25.91 -10.21 -9.94
N LEU A 550 -26.09 -9.11 -9.20
CA LEU A 550 -27.39 -8.72 -8.66
C LEU A 550 -28.27 -8.02 -9.70
N TRP A 551 -27.65 -7.48 -10.77
CA TRP A 551 -28.39 -6.77 -11.82
C TRP A 551 -28.99 -7.70 -12.86
N VAL A 552 -28.40 -8.86 -13.05
CA VAL A 552 -28.83 -9.92 -14.01
C VAL A 552 -29.75 -10.93 -13.33
#